data_cf7b791731a16c5717df552d76f29b52
#
_entry.id   cf7b791731a16c5717df552d76f29b52
#
_cell.length_a   1.000
_cell.length_b   1.000
_cell.length_c   1.000
_cell.angle_alpha   90.00
_cell.angle_beta   90.00
_cell.angle_gamma   90.00
#
_symmetry.space_group_name_H-M   'P 1'
#
loop_
_entity.id
_entity.type
_entity.pdbx_description
1 polymer ?
#
loop_
_entity_poly.entity_id
_entity_poly.type
_entity_poly.pdbx_seq_one_letter_code
_entity_poly.pdbx_strand_id
1 'polypeptide(L)'
;MFIIICSCAPKQVEVVPQEPRKIVPNWLSGISNDSLFLYGVSKVENNSTVSSDSLARGKIVKMIKADFYMYLSKIDQNHDLNLSQSKELFWDDRRGKILQYISIYENYNDGKYQHSLARFDKGSYVNEFYEEFAKVDRLNLERMKSIDSVISVDNFKNIAEILNETVFHTGSNGLIAMNNKDSSVISSLKYIENYLNGINSRIQLKFDSKALNAMPLVNERRRIKVLAIDALTGKSIDGIWFNVMSVDNYNVDNYNDDLILTKKDGSVEYQVQAIGDEQNGYKLIFK
;
A
#
# COMPACT_ATOMS: atom_id res chain seq x y z
N MET A 1 -23.97 -32.20 -100.31
CA MET A 1 -22.91 -32.39 -99.33
C MET A 1 -23.09 -31.31 -98.26
N PHE A 2 -23.75 -31.68 -97.14
CA PHE A 2 -24.01 -30.74 -96.04
C PHE A 2 -22.93 -30.91 -94.92
N ILE A 3 -22.19 -29.91 -94.68
CA ILE A 3 -21.21 -29.90 -93.56
C ILE A 3 -21.89 -29.34 -92.36
N ILE A 4 -22.12 -30.15 -91.31
CA ILE A 4 -22.60 -29.75 -90.03
C ILE A 4 -21.36 -29.36 -89.16
N ILE A 5 -21.22 -28.08 -88.90
CA ILE A 5 -20.17 -27.55 -87.96
C ILE A 5 -20.78 -27.61 -86.57
N CYS A 6 -20.41 -28.56 -85.71
CA CYS A 6 -20.70 -28.59 -84.33
C CYS A 6 -19.81 -27.57 -83.60
N SER A 7 -20.38 -26.41 -83.20
CA SER A 7 -19.73 -25.45 -82.35
C SER A 7 -19.84 -25.90 -80.87
N CYS A 8 -18.77 -26.45 -80.31
CA CYS A 8 -18.66 -26.66 -78.91
C CYS A 8 -18.37 -25.30 -78.22
N ALA A 9 -19.38 -24.68 -77.62
CA ALA A 9 -19.16 -23.53 -76.76
C ALA A 9 -18.43 -23.99 -75.48
N PRO A 10 -17.33 -23.37 -75.08
CA PRO A 10 -16.65 -23.69 -73.79
C PRO A 10 -17.60 -23.34 -72.66
N LYS A 11 -17.85 -24.30 -71.75
CA LYS A 11 -18.56 -24.08 -70.49
C LYS A 11 -17.78 -23.02 -69.68
N GLN A 12 -18.35 -21.84 -69.52
CA GLN A 12 -17.80 -20.85 -68.55
C GLN A 12 -17.88 -21.49 -67.21
N VAL A 13 -16.71 -21.80 -66.67
CA VAL A 13 -16.54 -22.14 -65.23
C VAL A 13 -16.77 -20.85 -64.42
N GLU A 14 -17.92 -20.79 -63.82
CA GLU A 14 -18.23 -19.72 -62.85
C GLU A 14 -17.21 -19.81 -61.76
N VAL A 15 -16.22 -18.92 -61.78
CA VAL A 15 -15.25 -18.74 -60.67
C VAL A 15 -16.02 -18.11 -59.52
N VAL A 16 -16.49 -18.95 -58.58
CA VAL A 16 -17.06 -18.48 -57.31
C VAL A 16 -15.94 -17.70 -56.63
N PRO A 17 -16.14 -16.41 -56.33
CA PRO A 17 -15.15 -15.64 -55.63
C PRO A 17 -14.89 -16.32 -54.29
N GLN A 18 -13.70 -16.86 -54.09
CA GLN A 18 -13.31 -17.32 -52.74
C GLN A 18 -13.32 -16.11 -51.83
N GLU A 19 -14.24 -16.12 -50.85
CA GLU A 19 -14.17 -15.13 -49.76
C GLU A 19 -12.74 -15.09 -49.19
N PRO A 20 -12.14 -13.90 -49.04
CA PRO A 20 -10.81 -13.80 -48.50
C PRO A 20 -10.80 -14.49 -47.13
N ARG A 21 -9.92 -15.48 -46.95
CA ARG A 21 -9.76 -16.18 -45.68
C ARG A 21 -9.45 -15.11 -44.62
N LYS A 22 -10.37 -14.91 -43.66
CA LYS A 22 -10.13 -14.01 -42.51
C LYS A 22 -8.90 -14.52 -41.76
N ILE A 23 -7.84 -13.72 -41.76
CA ILE A 23 -6.62 -14.04 -41.01
C ILE A 23 -6.97 -13.95 -39.52
N VAL A 24 -6.83 -15.07 -38.83
CA VAL A 24 -7.07 -15.13 -37.39
C VAL A 24 -5.87 -14.50 -36.68
N PRO A 25 -6.07 -13.46 -35.86
CA PRO A 25 -4.98 -12.81 -35.16
C PRO A 25 -4.27 -13.75 -34.17
N ASN A 26 -2.96 -13.68 -34.12
CA ASN A 26 -2.14 -14.54 -33.25
C ASN A 26 -2.42 -14.34 -31.74
N TRP A 27 -2.87 -13.16 -31.33
CA TRP A 27 -3.19 -12.87 -29.93
C TRP A 27 -4.40 -13.65 -29.40
N LEU A 28 -5.22 -14.23 -30.26
CA LEU A 28 -6.31 -15.13 -29.84
C LEU A 28 -5.81 -16.48 -29.34
N SER A 29 -4.62 -16.91 -29.74
CA SER A 29 -3.98 -18.14 -29.24
C SER A 29 -3.15 -17.93 -27.98
N GLY A 30 -2.90 -16.69 -27.62
CA GLY A 30 -2.16 -16.29 -26.41
C GLY A 30 -1.35 -15.02 -26.64
N ILE A 31 -1.09 -14.30 -25.57
CA ILE A 31 -0.25 -13.11 -25.58
C ILE A 31 1.00 -13.41 -24.75
N SER A 32 2.16 -13.15 -25.33
CA SER A 32 3.41 -13.22 -24.58
C SER A 32 3.46 -12.12 -23.51
N ASN A 33 4.04 -12.44 -22.35
CA ASN A 33 4.29 -11.42 -21.32
C ASN A 33 5.19 -10.30 -21.86
N ASP A 34 4.71 -9.08 -21.71
CA ASP A 34 5.44 -7.88 -22.09
C ASP A 34 5.73 -7.04 -20.84
N SER A 35 6.97 -6.58 -20.69
CA SER A 35 7.37 -5.75 -19.56
C SER A 35 6.76 -4.35 -19.61
N LEU A 36 6.50 -3.83 -20.82
CA LEU A 36 6.02 -2.48 -21.04
C LEU A 36 4.50 -2.37 -21.10
N PHE A 37 3.81 -3.48 -21.44
CA PHE A 37 2.37 -3.48 -21.65
C PHE A 37 1.66 -4.54 -20.82
N LEU A 38 0.44 -4.20 -20.36
CA LEU A 38 -0.54 -5.19 -19.90
C LEU A 38 -1.62 -5.33 -20.94
N TYR A 39 -2.07 -6.56 -21.16
CA TYR A 39 -3.08 -6.87 -22.16
C TYR A 39 -4.33 -7.47 -21.54
N GLY A 40 -5.49 -7.06 -22.04
CA GLY A 40 -6.79 -7.63 -21.70
C GLY A 40 -7.49 -8.13 -22.95
N VAL A 41 -7.84 -9.41 -22.98
CA VAL A 41 -8.58 -10.02 -24.09
C VAL A 41 -10.01 -10.32 -23.68
N SER A 42 -10.95 -9.96 -24.50
CA SER A 42 -12.35 -10.30 -24.32
C SER A 42 -12.92 -11.05 -25.54
N LYS A 43 -14.01 -11.79 -25.29
CA LYS A 43 -14.81 -12.47 -26.28
C LYS A 43 -16.27 -12.31 -25.91
N VAL A 44 -17.09 -11.81 -26.83
CA VAL A 44 -18.52 -11.57 -26.63
C VAL A 44 -19.31 -12.01 -27.86
N GLU A 45 -20.49 -12.56 -27.68
CA GLU A 45 -21.37 -12.89 -28.81
C GLU A 45 -21.83 -11.63 -29.52
N ASN A 46 -21.96 -11.65 -30.84
CA ASN A 46 -22.30 -10.48 -31.67
C ASN A 46 -23.65 -9.85 -31.32
N ASN A 47 -24.56 -10.59 -30.68
CA ASN A 47 -25.87 -10.12 -30.24
C ASN A 47 -25.91 -9.67 -28.78
N SER A 48 -24.78 -9.65 -28.12
CA SER A 48 -24.67 -9.23 -26.71
C SER A 48 -24.85 -7.71 -26.57
N THR A 49 -25.50 -7.31 -25.49
CA THR A 49 -25.61 -5.89 -25.09
C THR A 49 -24.31 -5.35 -24.47
N VAL A 50 -23.38 -6.25 -24.11
CA VAL A 50 -22.09 -5.88 -23.49
C VAL A 50 -21.03 -5.75 -24.56
N SER A 51 -20.33 -4.63 -24.58
CA SER A 51 -19.22 -4.39 -25.51
C SER A 51 -18.00 -5.23 -25.16
N SER A 52 -17.40 -5.91 -26.14
CA SER A 52 -16.15 -6.62 -25.98
C SER A 52 -15.01 -5.66 -25.57
N ASP A 53 -14.98 -4.43 -26.07
CA ASP A 53 -14.02 -3.41 -25.72
C ASP A 53 -14.07 -3.07 -24.22
N SER A 54 -15.28 -2.89 -23.69
CA SER A 54 -15.49 -2.61 -22.28
C SER A 54 -14.98 -3.76 -21.39
N LEU A 55 -15.25 -5.00 -21.79
CA LEU A 55 -14.76 -6.18 -21.05
C LEU A 55 -13.23 -6.32 -21.13
N ALA A 56 -12.62 -6.05 -22.28
CA ALA A 56 -11.17 -6.10 -22.45
C ALA A 56 -10.48 -5.06 -21.54
N ARG A 57 -10.97 -3.81 -21.56
CA ARG A 57 -10.50 -2.75 -20.64
C ARG A 57 -10.73 -3.12 -19.18
N GLY A 58 -11.91 -3.66 -18.85
CA GLY A 58 -12.24 -4.07 -17.49
C GLY A 58 -11.31 -5.15 -16.93
N LYS A 59 -10.81 -6.07 -17.77
CA LYS A 59 -9.80 -7.06 -17.37
C LYS A 59 -8.48 -6.40 -16.96
N ILE A 60 -8.00 -5.45 -17.76
CA ILE A 60 -6.78 -4.70 -17.43
C ILE A 60 -6.95 -3.96 -16.11
N VAL A 61 -8.06 -3.25 -15.92
CA VAL A 61 -8.35 -2.53 -14.67
C VAL A 61 -8.32 -3.46 -13.47
N LYS A 62 -8.89 -4.66 -13.58
CA LYS A 62 -8.85 -5.65 -12.49
C LYS A 62 -7.43 -6.13 -12.20
N MET A 63 -6.61 -6.37 -13.22
CA MET A 63 -5.20 -6.77 -13.04
C MET A 63 -4.41 -5.67 -12.34
N ILE A 64 -4.50 -4.43 -12.83
CA ILE A 64 -3.81 -3.29 -12.22
C ILE A 64 -4.25 -3.08 -10.77
N LYS A 65 -5.56 -3.17 -10.49
CA LYS A 65 -6.10 -3.03 -9.13
C LYS A 65 -5.55 -4.12 -8.19
N ALA A 66 -5.45 -5.35 -8.67
CA ALA A 66 -4.90 -6.46 -7.90
C ALA A 66 -3.41 -6.25 -7.57
N ASP A 67 -2.61 -5.87 -8.56
CA ASP A 67 -1.18 -5.56 -8.38
C ASP A 67 -0.98 -4.39 -7.42
N PHE A 68 -1.78 -3.33 -7.57
CA PHE A 68 -1.78 -2.17 -6.71
C PHE A 68 -2.08 -2.55 -5.24
N TYR A 69 -3.12 -3.36 -5.00
CA TYR A 69 -3.46 -3.81 -3.64
C TYR A 69 -2.40 -4.73 -3.03
N MET A 70 -1.78 -5.57 -3.85
CA MET A 70 -0.66 -6.39 -3.40
C MET A 70 0.53 -5.52 -2.99
N TYR A 71 0.82 -4.47 -3.74
CA TYR A 71 1.87 -3.51 -3.41
C TYR A 71 1.59 -2.78 -2.09
N LEU A 72 0.37 -2.23 -1.92
CA LEU A 72 -0.03 -1.59 -0.67
C LEU A 72 0.05 -2.53 0.53
N SER A 73 -0.30 -3.80 0.33
CA SER A 73 -0.19 -4.81 1.40
C SER A 73 1.26 -5.07 1.81
N LYS A 74 2.21 -5.04 0.86
CA LYS A 74 3.64 -5.16 1.18
C LYS A 74 4.16 -3.98 1.98
N ILE A 75 3.77 -2.75 1.60
CA ILE A 75 4.13 -1.55 2.36
C ILE A 75 3.56 -1.63 3.77
N ASP A 76 2.29 -2.00 3.90
CA ASP A 76 1.60 -2.13 5.18
C ASP A 76 2.30 -3.14 6.11
N GLN A 77 2.65 -4.31 5.59
CA GLN A 77 3.40 -5.33 6.34
C GLN A 77 4.79 -4.87 6.76
N ASN A 78 5.47 -4.10 5.91
CA ASN A 78 6.84 -3.66 6.20
C ASN A 78 6.90 -2.49 7.20
N HIS A 79 5.84 -1.66 7.27
CA HIS A 79 5.87 -0.38 7.98
C HIS A 79 4.74 -0.23 9.01
N ASP A 80 3.84 -1.23 9.14
CA ASP A 80 2.69 -1.22 10.08
C ASP A 80 1.82 0.07 9.97
N LEU A 81 1.52 0.48 8.74
CA LEU A 81 0.85 1.76 8.44
C LEU A 81 -0.68 1.67 8.43
N ASN A 82 -1.24 0.47 8.60
CA ASN A 82 -2.68 0.20 8.55
C ASN A 82 -3.37 0.73 7.28
N LEU A 83 -2.73 0.55 6.11
CA LEU A 83 -3.21 1.03 4.81
C LEU A 83 -4.44 0.29 4.29
N SER A 84 -4.79 -0.83 4.92
CA SER A 84 -5.90 -1.69 4.47
C SER A 84 -7.23 -0.94 4.37
N GLN A 85 -7.49 0.02 5.24
CA GLN A 85 -8.71 0.84 5.24
C GLN A 85 -8.72 1.91 4.13
N SER A 86 -7.55 2.30 3.64
CA SER A 86 -7.39 3.38 2.67
C SER A 86 -7.19 2.92 1.23
N LYS A 87 -7.15 1.61 0.97
CA LYS A 87 -6.87 1.04 -0.37
C LYS A 87 -7.80 1.55 -1.46
N GLU A 88 -9.10 1.60 -1.17
CA GLU A 88 -10.09 2.09 -2.15
C GLU A 88 -9.90 3.58 -2.41
N LEU A 89 -9.61 4.39 -1.40
CA LEU A 89 -9.35 5.82 -1.56
C LEU A 89 -8.15 6.07 -2.47
N PHE A 90 -7.05 5.35 -2.27
CA PHE A 90 -5.86 5.45 -3.12
C PHE A 90 -6.14 5.00 -4.56
N TRP A 91 -6.92 3.94 -4.72
CA TRP A 91 -7.33 3.47 -6.03
C TRP A 91 -8.20 4.50 -6.76
N ASP A 92 -9.20 5.07 -6.10
CA ASP A 92 -10.12 6.02 -6.70
C ASP A 92 -9.42 7.31 -7.12
N ASP A 93 -8.42 7.78 -6.35
CA ASP A 93 -7.58 8.93 -6.71
C ASP A 93 -6.86 8.73 -8.05
N ARG A 94 -6.39 7.51 -8.34
CA ARG A 94 -5.56 7.22 -9.52
C ARG A 94 -6.29 6.58 -10.68
N ARG A 95 -7.42 5.95 -10.44
CA ARG A 95 -8.19 5.21 -11.45
C ARG A 95 -8.45 6.02 -12.72
N GLY A 96 -8.84 7.28 -12.57
CA GLY A 96 -9.14 8.16 -13.71
C GLY A 96 -7.92 8.37 -14.61
N LYS A 97 -6.75 8.60 -14.03
CA LYS A 97 -5.49 8.75 -14.76
C LYS A 97 -5.08 7.43 -15.45
N ILE A 98 -5.17 6.30 -14.75
CA ILE A 98 -4.84 4.98 -15.30
C ILE A 98 -5.69 4.64 -16.53
N LEU A 99 -7.00 4.92 -16.46
CA LEU A 99 -7.94 4.62 -17.55
C LEU A 99 -7.58 5.30 -18.87
N GLN A 100 -6.93 6.47 -18.84
CA GLN A 100 -6.51 7.23 -20.01
C GLN A 100 -5.41 6.50 -20.80
N TYR A 101 -4.63 5.62 -20.14
CA TYR A 101 -3.55 4.83 -20.78
C TYR A 101 -4.01 3.45 -21.24
N ILE A 102 -5.31 3.12 -21.11
CA ILE A 102 -5.87 1.88 -21.61
C ILE A 102 -6.56 2.13 -22.95
N SER A 103 -5.99 1.61 -24.02
CA SER A 103 -6.53 1.72 -25.38
C SER A 103 -6.99 0.35 -25.91
N ILE A 104 -7.95 0.36 -26.85
CA ILE A 104 -8.21 -0.83 -27.66
C ILE A 104 -7.12 -0.88 -28.74
N TYR A 105 -6.40 -1.97 -28.74
CA TYR A 105 -5.29 -2.19 -29.67
C TYR A 105 -5.75 -2.83 -30.96
N GLU A 106 -6.62 -3.85 -30.84
CA GLU A 106 -7.13 -4.57 -32.00
C GLU A 106 -8.50 -5.18 -31.72
N ASN A 107 -9.33 -5.27 -32.79
CA ASN A 107 -10.63 -5.93 -32.77
C ASN A 107 -10.68 -7.00 -33.86
N TYR A 108 -11.31 -8.12 -33.54
CA TYR A 108 -11.53 -9.21 -34.50
C TYR A 108 -12.94 -9.78 -34.38
N ASN A 109 -13.60 -10.02 -35.50
CA ASN A 109 -14.94 -10.65 -35.57
C ASN A 109 -14.86 -11.94 -36.38
N ASP A 110 -15.14 -13.07 -35.73
CA ASP A 110 -15.15 -14.39 -36.35
C ASP A 110 -16.50 -14.76 -36.99
N GLY A 111 -17.48 -13.85 -36.95
CA GLY A 111 -18.85 -14.06 -37.44
C GLY A 111 -19.83 -14.40 -36.31
N LYS A 112 -19.41 -15.12 -35.26
CA LYS A 112 -20.21 -15.46 -34.09
C LYS A 112 -19.87 -14.59 -32.90
N TYR A 113 -18.59 -14.28 -32.74
CA TYR A 113 -18.07 -13.53 -31.58
C TYR A 113 -17.27 -12.32 -32.03
N GLN A 114 -17.42 -11.27 -31.27
CA GLN A 114 -16.53 -10.10 -31.29
C GLN A 114 -15.45 -10.28 -30.26
N HIS A 115 -14.20 -10.14 -30.64
CA HIS A 115 -13.03 -10.21 -29.79
C HIS A 115 -12.38 -8.84 -29.75
N SER A 116 -11.91 -8.44 -28.57
CA SER A 116 -11.17 -7.19 -28.41
C SER A 116 -9.89 -7.44 -27.60
N LEU A 117 -8.82 -6.84 -28.07
CA LEU A 117 -7.54 -6.75 -27.39
C LEU A 117 -7.35 -5.32 -26.90
N ALA A 118 -7.40 -5.13 -25.58
CA ALA A 118 -7.01 -3.88 -24.94
C ALA A 118 -5.57 -3.93 -24.46
N ARG A 119 -4.94 -2.78 -24.38
CA ARG A 119 -3.56 -2.59 -23.95
C ARG A 119 -3.45 -1.42 -22.99
N PHE A 120 -2.70 -1.60 -21.89
CA PHE A 120 -2.27 -0.53 -21.00
C PHE A 120 -0.78 -0.30 -21.18
N ASP A 121 -0.39 0.92 -21.50
CA ASP A 121 1.00 1.33 -21.67
C ASP A 121 1.56 1.76 -20.31
N LYS A 122 2.22 0.83 -19.62
CA LYS A 122 2.88 1.08 -18.33
C LYS A 122 4.02 2.08 -18.45
N GLY A 123 4.79 1.97 -19.54
CA GLY A 123 5.95 2.82 -19.76
C GLY A 123 5.56 4.28 -19.89
N SER A 124 4.59 4.58 -20.75
CA SER A 124 4.09 5.95 -20.92
C SER A 124 3.47 6.49 -19.64
N TYR A 125 2.66 5.69 -18.94
CA TYR A 125 2.08 6.09 -17.66
C TYR A 125 3.15 6.43 -16.61
N VAL A 126 4.14 5.56 -16.42
CA VAL A 126 5.21 5.79 -15.45
C VAL A 126 6.04 7.01 -15.81
N ASN A 127 6.42 7.17 -17.08
CA ASN A 127 7.24 8.29 -17.52
C ASN A 127 6.53 9.65 -17.32
N GLU A 128 5.24 9.73 -17.57
CA GLU A 128 4.49 10.99 -17.42
C GLU A 128 4.36 11.41 -15.95
N PHE A 129 4.12 10.47 -15.04
CA PHE A 129 3.86 10.81 -13.63
C PHE A 129 5.07 10.67 -12.72
N TYR A 130 6.19 10.15 -13.22
CA TYR A 130 7.39 9.93 -12.41
C TYR A 130 7.98 11.21 -11.82
N GLU A 131 8.08 12.27 -12.62
CA GLU A 131 8.67 13.53 -12.16
C GLU A 131 7.81 14.20 -11.08
N GLU A 132 6.48 14.13 -11.21
CA GLU A 132 5.55 14.63 -10.17
C GLU A 132 5.76 13.83 -8.87
N PHE A 133 5.84 12.51 -8.98
CA PHE A 133 6.07 11.62 -7.85
C PHE A 133 7.41 11.91 -7.17
N ALA A 134 8.49 11.97 -7.92
CA ALA A 134 9.83 12.21 -7.39
C ALA A 134 9.97 13.60 -6.74
N LYS A 135 9.26 14.60 -7.29
CA LYS A 135 9.24 15.96 -6.72
C LYS A 135 8.62 15.98 -5.33
N VAL A 136 7.46 15.34 -5.15
CA VAL A 136 6.77 15.31 -3.84
C VAL A 136 7.56 14.51 -2.82
N ASP A 137 8.10 13.34 -3.21
CA ASP A 137 8.97 12.55 -2.32
C ASP A 137 10.19 13.35 -1.84
N ARG A 138 10.83 14.10 -2.74
CA ARG A 138 11.96 14.98 -2.41
C ARG A 138 11.56 16.09 -1.44
N LEU A 139 10.42 16.77 -1.68
CA LEU A 139 9.92 17.81 -0.80
C LEU A 139 9.64 17.28 0.60
N ASN A 140 9.01 16.11 0.72
CA ASN A 140 8.75 15.48 2.01
C ASN A 140 10.05 15.08 2.71
N LEU A 141 11.04 14.59 1.97
CA LEU A 141 12.37 14.31 2.53
C LEU A 141 13.07 15.58 3.05
N GLU A 142 12.99 16.70 2.33
CA GLU A 142 13.56 17.99 2.76
C GLU A 142 12.85 18.51 4.01
N ARG A 143 11.52 18.44 4.07
CA ARG A 143 10.73 18.79 5.26
C ARG A 143 11.17 17.97 6.47
N MET A 144 11.32 16.64 6.31
CA MET A 144 11.80 15.77 7.39
C MET A 144 13.21 16.14 7.86
N LYS A 145 14.11 16.46 6.94
CA LYS A 145 15.49 16.87 7.29
C LYS A 145 15.54 18.22 8.02
N SER A 146 14.53 19.07 7.85
CA SER A 146 14.43 20.36 8.53
C SER A 146 13.93 20.25 9.98
N ILE A 147 13.34 19.11 10.36
CA ILE A 147 12.92 18.87 11.75
C ILE A 147 14.17 18.71 12.60
N ASP A 148 14.22 19.49 13.69
CA ASP A 148 15.31 19.38 14.64
C ASP A 148 15.29 18.02 15.38
N SER A 149 16.38 17.69 16.04
CA SER A 149 16.51 16.42 16.74
C SER A 149 15.87 16.41 18.15
N VAL A 150 15.15 17.47 18.52
CA VAL A 150 14.50 17.56 19.82
C VAL A 150 13.25 16.69 19.86
N ILE A 151 13.13 15.85 20.86
CA ILE A 151 11.92 15.05 21.07
C ILE A 151 10.88 15.95 21.73
N SER A 152 9.88 16.38 20.96
CA SER A 152 8.80 17.26 21.42
C SER A 152 7.48 16.90 20.74
N VAL A 153 6.36 17.27 21.39
CA VAL A 153 5.01 17.06 20.82
C VAL A 153 4.84 17.76 19.48
N ASP A 154 5.40 18.97 19.32
CA ASP A 154 5.27 19.73 18.06
C ASP A 154 6.05 19.07 16.92
N ASN A 155 7.24 18.53 17.20
CA ASN A 155 7.99 17.77 16.21
C ASN A 155 7.25 16.48 15.83
N PHE A 156 6.64 15.77 16.77
CA PHE A 156 5.83 14.59 16.47
C PHE A 156 4.61 14.92 15.61
N LYS A 157 3.94 16.06 15.85
CA LYS A 157 2.83 16.50 14.99
C LYS A 157 3.32 16.76 13.56
N ASN A 158 4.42 17.49 13.41
CA ASN A 158 4.99 17.76 12.09
C ASN A 158 5.40 16.47 11.37
N ILE A 159 6.01 15.52 12.08
CA ILE A 159 6.37 14.21 11.54
C ILE A 159 5.12 13.45 11.11
N ALA A 160 4.07 13.43 11.91
CA ALA A 160 2.81 12.75 11.60
C ALA A 160 2.14 13.35 10.36
N GLU A 161 2.15 14.66 10.19
CA GLU A 161 1.64 15.32 8.98
C GLU A 161 2.43 14.90 7.74
N ILE A 162 3.77 14.95 7.80
CA ILE A 162 4.63 14.56 6.69
C ILE A 162 4.46 13.06 6.39
N LEU A 163 4.36 12.21 7.42
CA LEU A 163 4.13 10.79 7.26
C LEU A 163 2.80 10.50 6.54
N ASN A 164 1.72 11.12 6.99
CA ASN A 164 0.40 10.96 6.36
C ASN A 164 0.42 11.38 4.88
N GLU A 165 1.04 12.51 4.57
CA GLU A 165 1.19 12.99 3.20
C GLU A 165 2.05 12.04 2.36
N THR A 166 3.16 11.55 2.92
CA THR A 166 4.06 10.60 2.26
C THR A 166 3.37 9.27 1.98
N VAL A 167 2.62 8.75 2.96
CA VAL A 167 1.85 7.50 2.84
C VAL A 167 0.79 7.64 1.76
N PHE A 168 0.01 8.73 1.79
CA PHE A 168 -1.01 8.99 0.78
C PHE A 168 -0.39 9.10 -0.61
N HIS A 169 0.68 9.86 -0.74
CA HIS A 169 1.37 10.07 -2.02
C HIS A 169 1.95 8.76 -2.57
N THR A 170 2.63 7.97 -1.73
CA THR A 170 3.18 6.67 -2.10
C THR A 170 2.08 5.67 -2.44
N GLY A 171 1.02 5.64 -1.65
CA GLY A 171 -0.14 4.78 -1.87
C GLY A 171 -0.82 5.09 -3.20
N SER A 172 -1.15 6.35 -3.45
CA SER A 172 -1.81 6.79 -4.70
C SER A 172 -0.92 6.58 -5.95
N ASN A 173 0.39 6.55 -5.80
CA ASN A 173 1.34 6.32 -6.90
C ASN A 173 1.94 4.90 -6.92
N GLY A 174 1.29 3.93 -6.31
CA GLY A 174 1.79 2.55 -6.16
C GLY A 174 2.30 1.92 -7.46
N LEU A 175 1.65 2.16 -8.61
CA LEU A 175 2.10 1.64 -9.91
C LEU A 175 3.45 2.24 -10.35
N ILE A 176 3.71 3.50 -10.04
CA ILE A 176 4.99 4.16 -10.34
C ILE A 176 6.08 3.56 -9.45
N ALA A 177 5.80 3.46 -8.16
CA ALA A 177 6.72 2.91 -7.18
C ALA A 177 7.08 1.44 -7.46
N MET A 178 6.10 0.62 -7.88
CA MET A 178 6.32 -0.79 -8.26
C MET A 178 7.21 -0.97 -9.48
N ASN A 179 7.07 -0.09 -10.47
CA ASN A 179 7.82 -0.20 -11.73
C ASN A 179 9.20 0.45 -11.67
N ASN A 180 9.49 1.15 -10.59
CA ASN A 180 10.79 1.76 -10.40
C ASN A 180 11.78 0.71 -9.89
N LYS A 181 12.77 0.38 -10.72
CA LYS A 181 13.87 -0.54 -10.36
C LYS A 181 14.82 0.08 -9.34
N ASP A 182 14.77 1.39 -9.17
CA ASP A 182 15.60 2.13 -8.22
C ASP A 182 14.87 2.18 -6.88
N SER A 183 15.31 1.36 -5.91
CA SER A 183 14.80 1.35 -4.54
C SER A 183 15.00 2.69 -3.79
N SER A 184 15.57 3.69 -4.46
CA SER A 184 15.78 5.04 -3.93
C SER A 184 14.53 5.93 -3.96
N VAL A 185 13.45 5.51 -4.60
CA VAL A 185 12.29 6.36 -4.92
C VAL A 185 11.30 6.55 -3.77
N ILE A 186 11.44 5.82 -2.67
CA ILE A 186 10.66 6.07 -1.45
C ILE A 186 11.63 6.54 -0.36
N SER A 187 12.42 7.55 -0.70
CA SER A 187 13.46 8.05 0.20
C SER A 187 12.87 8.73 1.43
N SER A 188 11.75 9.41 1.29
CA SER A 188 11.07 10.09 2.40
C SER A 188 10.50 9.10 3.43
N LEU A 189 9.79 8.05 2.99
CA LEU A 189 9.21 7.05 3.91
C LEU A 189 10.31 6.32 4.69
N LYS A 190 11.36 5.86 4.01
CA LYS A 190 12.49 5.20 4.66
C LYS A 190 13.24 6.12 5.63
N TYR A 191 13.34 7.40 5.28
CA TYR A 191 13.96 8.39 6.16
C TYR A 191 13.12 8.59 7.43
N ILE A 192 11.79 8.73 7.30
CA ILE A 192 10.86 8.85 8.43
C ILE A 192 10.97 7.64 9.35
N GLU A 193 10.95 6.44 8.80
CA GLU A 193 11.10 5.19 9.56
C GLU A 193 12.40 5.17 10.36
N ASN A 194 13.53 5.44 9.70
CA ASN A 194 14.84 5.49 10.37
C ASN A 194 14.90 6.57 11.46
N TYR A 195 14.26 7.72 11.21
CA TYR A 195 14.18 8.82 12.17
C TYR A 195 13.37 8.41 13.40
N LEU A 196 12.19 7.81 13.21
CA LEU A 196 11.34 7.35 14.32
C LEU A 196 12.02 6.24 15.14
N ASN A 197 12.68 5.28 14.47
CA ASN A 197 13.47 4.25 15.15
C ASN A 197 14.63 4.87 15.96
N GLY A 198 15.28 5.88 15.42
CA GLY A 198 16.31 6.64 16.13
C GLY A 198 15.76 7.34 17.37
N ILE A 199 14.58 7.95 17.28
CA ILE A 199 13.90 8.58 18.43
C ILE A 199 13.55 7.54 19.50
N ASN A 200 12.93 6.43 19.11
CA ASN A 200 12.54 5.37 20.04
C ASN A 200 13.73 4.86 20.85
N SER A 201 14.90 4.72 20.23
CA SER A 201 16.12 4.28 20.93
C SER A 201 16.65 5.30 21.95
N ARG A 202 16.24 6.57 21.83
CA ARG A 202 16.65 7.66 22.73
C ARG A 202 15.72 7.85 23.91
N ILE A 203 14.48 7.38 23.84
CA ILE A 203 13.52 7.50 24.94
C ILE A 203 13.92 6.52 26.04
N GLN A 204 14.25 7.06 27.21
CA GLN A 204 14.57 6.30 28.40
C GLN A 204 13.58 6.60 29.52
N LEU A 205 13.20 5.55 30.26
CA LEU A 205 12.36 5.68 31.44
C LEU A 205 13.23 5.59 32.68
N LYS A 206 13.15 6.62 33.54
CA LYS A 206 13.74 6.63 34.87
C LYS A 206 12.65 6.45 35.90
N PHE A 207 12.87 5.54 36.78
CA PHE A 207 11.97 5.23 37.90
C PHE A 207 12.57 5.80 39.20
N ASP A 208 11.72 6.35 40.04
CA ASP A 208 12.11 6.79 41.39
C ASP A 208 12.37 5.60 42.34
N SER A 209 11.78 4.45 42.04
CA SER A 209 12.02 3.20 42.76
C SER A 209 12.05 2.01 41.79
N LYS A 210 13.03 1.12 41.97
CA LYS A 210 13.14 -0.13 41.20
C LYS A 210 12.31 -1.27 41.77
N ALA A 211 11.89 -1.16 43.01
CA ALA A 211 11.06 -2.16 43.68
C ALA A 211 10.16 -1.47 44.70
N LEU A 212 8.91 -1.85 44.69
CA LEU A 212 7.93 -1.42 45.69
C LEU A 212 7.60 -2.60 46.59
N ASN A 213 7.87 -2.43 47.88
CA ASN A 213 7.34 -3.36 48.89
C ASN A 213 5.97 -2.82 49.35
N ALA A 214 4.88 -3.49 49.01
CA ALA A 214 3.56 -3.15 49.48
C ALA A 214 3.02 -4.31 50.33
N MET A 215 2.32 -4.01 51.42
CA MET A 215 1.68 -5.05 52.23
C MET A 215 0.31 -5.41 51.65
N PRO A 216 0.12 -6.63 51.13
CA PRO A 216 -1.11 -7.01 50.40
C PRO A 216 -2.37 -6.94 51.29
N LEU A 217 -2.23 -7.25 52.59
CA LEU A 217 -3.36 -7.33 53.53
C LEU A 217 -3.95 -5.95 53.93
N VAL A 218 -3.27 -4.85 53.61
CA VAL A 218 -3.69 -3.49 54.07
C VAL A 218 -4.28 -2.66 52.94
N ASN A 219 -4.48 -3.23 51.72
CA ASN A 219 -4.93 -2.47 50.54
C ASN A 219 -4.07 -1.22 50.28
N GLU A 220 -2.78 -1.32 50.57
CA GLU A 220 -1.87 -0.19 50.47
C GLU A 220 -1.70 0.21 48.99
N ARG A 221 -1.97 1.49 48.73
CA ARG A 221 -1.74 2.08 47.40
C ARG A 221 -0.37 2.72 47.36
N ARG A 222 0.50 2.26 46.50
CA ARG A 222 1.81 2.84 46.24
C ARG A 222 1.82 3.59 44.94
N ARG A 223 2.60 4.64 44.87
CA ARG A 223 2.82 5.43 43.65
C ARG A 223 4.22 5.17 43.13
N ILE A 224 4.31 4.95 41.83
CA ILE A 224 5.58 4.92 41.12
C ILE A 224 5.63 6.17 40.26
N LYS A 225 6.69 6.95 40.44
CA LYS A 225 6.96 8.06 39.55
C LYS A 225 7.91 7.58 38.45
N VAL A 226 7.49 7.77 37.21
CA VAL A 226 8.27 7.47 36.01
C VAL A 226 8.56 8.77 35.30
N LEU A 227 9.81 8.98 34.91
CA LEU A 227 10.25 10.15 34.15
C LEU A 227 10.73 9.69 32.78
N ALA A 228 10.11 10.21 31.70
CA ALA A 228 10.61 10.04 30.35
C ALA A 228 11.69 11.06 30.05
N ILE A 229 12.83 10.60 29.60
CA ILE A 229 13.96 11.45 29.23
C ILE A 229 14.52 11.09 27.88
N ASP A 230 15.03 12.09 27.18
CA ASP A 230 15.86 11.89 26.01
C ASP A 230 17.28 11.51 26.46
N ALA A 231 17.72 10.31 26.16
CA ALA A 231 19.02 9.79 26.53
C ALA A 231 20.19 10.62 25.99
N LEU A 232 20.00 11.29 24.84
CA LEU A 232 21.03 12.10 24.20
C LEU A 232 21.21 13.46 24.90
N THR A 233 20.11 14.11 25.26
CA THR A 233 20.15 15.48 25.82
C THR A 233 19.94 15.52 27.32
N GLY A 234 19.45 14.43 27.90
CA GLY A 234 19.08 14.36 29.34
C GLY A 234 17.81 15.15 29.69
N LYS A 235 17.16 15.78 28.70
CA LYS A 235 15.94 16.55 28.92
C LYS A 235 14.73 15.62 29.10
N SER A 236 13.79 16.06 29.93
CA SER A 236 12.49 15.40 30.08
C SER A 236 11.64 15.56 28.83
N ILE A 237 10.81 14.55 28.55
CA ILE A 237 9.96 14.49 27.37
C ILE A 237 8.50 14.50 27.84
N ASP A 238 7.74 15.51 27.42
CA ASP A 238 6.31 15.62 27.67
C ASP A 238 5.47 14.99 26.55
N GLY A 239 4.20 14.72 26.85
CA GLY A 239 3.21 14.29 25.86
C GLY A 239 3.44 12.89 25.28
N ILE A 240 4.24 12.05 25.92
CA ILE A 240 4.41 10.64 25.52
C ILE A 240 3.38 9.77 26.23
N TRP A 241 2.75 8.91 25.44
CA TRP A 241 1.87 7.86 25.94
C TRP A 241 2.69 6.61 26.25
N PHE A 242 2.45 6.05 27.43
CA PHE A 242 2.96 4.73 27.82
C PHE A 242 1.82 3.78 27.98
N ASN A 243 2.04 2.56 27.54
CA ASN A 243 1.23 1.43 27.92
C ASN A 243 1.83 0.78 29.18
N VAL A 244 1.06 0.68 30.26
CA VAL A 244 1.47 0.01 31.49
C VAL A 244 0.81 -1.34 31.56
N MET A 245 1.63 -2.38 31.49
CA MET A 245 1.17 -3.76 31.52
C MET A 245 1.54 -4.36 32.88
N SER A 246 0.58 -4.98 33.56
CA SER A 246 0.85 -5.81 34.73
C SER A 246 1.00 -7.27 34.30
N VAL A 247 2.13 -7.90 34.66
CA VAL A 247 2.36 -9.31 34.37
C VAL A 247 2.37 -10.07 35.69
N ASP A 248 1.37 -10.91 35.89
CA ASP A 248 1.36 -11.87 36.97
C ASP A 248 2.27 -13.06 36.63
N ASN A 249 3.06 -13.55 37.60
CA ASN A 249 3.99 -14.66 37.41
C ASN A 249 3.31 -15.99 37.00
N TYR A 250 1.97 -16.09 37.10
CA TYR A 250 1.22 -17.31 36.85
C TYR A 250 0.19 -17.24 35.72
N ASN A 251 -0.24 -16.06 35.29
CA ASN A 251 -1.22 -15.93 34.20
C ASN A 251 -0.89 -14.75 33.28
N VAL A 252 -0.53 -15.07 32.07
CA VAL A 252 -0.25 -14.09 30.99
C VAL A 252 -1.54 -13.38 30.50
N ASP A 253 -2.71 -13.83 30.93
CA ASP A 253 -4.02 -13.43 30.40
C ASP A 253 -4.69 -12.25 31.14
N ASN A 254 -4.14 -11.74 32.22
CA ASN A 254 -4.69 -10.59 32.95
C ASN A 254 -3.89 -9.32 32.63
N TYR A 255 -4.04 -8.81 31.40
CA TYR A 255 -3.50 -7.49 31.01
C TYR A 255 -4.51 -6.40 31.40
N ASN A 256 -4.19 -5.64 32.43
CA ASN A 256 -4.74 -4.30 32.57
C ASN A 256 -3.82 -3.37 31.76
N ASP A 257 -4.21 -3.05 30.52
CA ASP A 257 -3.52 -2.10 29.67
C ASP A 257 -3.98 -0.69 30.04
N ASP A 258 -3.23 -0.02 30.93
CA ASP A 258 -3.46 1.38 31.25
C ASP A 258 -2.61 2.27 30.35
N LEU A 259 -3.25 3.12 29.59
CA LEU A 259 -2.59 4.11 28.75
C LEU A 259 -2.43 5.42 29.56
N ILE A 260 -1.19 5.82 29.81
CA ILE A 260 -0.87 6.99 30.60
C ILE A 260 0.01 8.00 29.83
N LEU A 261 -0.23 9.28 30.07
CA LEU A 261 0.43 10.39 29.37
C LEU A 261 1.40 11.12 30.30
N THR A 262 2.63 11.41 29.84
CA THR A 262 3.56 12.26 30.58
C THR A 262 3.07 13.70 30.68
N LYS A 263 3.29 14.29 31.87
CA LYS A 263 3.05 15.71 32.14
C LYS A 263 4.13 16.58 31.47
N LYS A 264 3.97 17.90 31.52
CA LYS A 264 4.93 18.87 30.96
C LYS A 264 6.37 18.72 31.48
N ASP A 265 6.54 18.17 32.66
CA ASP A 265 7.84 17.87 33.26
C ASP A 265 8.39 16.49 32.87
N GLY A 266 7.74 15.81 31.93
CA GLY A 266 8.06 14.45 31.47
C GLY A 266 7.71 13.37 32.47
N SER A 267 7.08 13.71 33.61
CA SER A 267 6.74 12.74 34.64
C SER A 267 5.35 12.18 34.49
N VAL A 268 5.21 10.96 34.97
CA VAL A 268 3.91 10.30 35.18
C VAL A 268 3.93 9.64 36.57
N GLU A 269 2.80 9.65 37.24
CA GLU A 269 2.60 8.93 38.49
C GLU A 269 1.60 7.78 38.20
N TYR A 270 2.04 6.57 38.39
CA TYR A 270 1.22 5.37 38.28
C TYR A 270 0.94 4.83 39.71
N GLN A 271 -0.35 4.59 39.96
CA GLN A 271 -0.78 4.09 41.23
C GLN A 271 -0.96 2.56 41.16
N VAL A 272 -0.18 1.86 41.95
CA VAL A 272 -0.25 0.41 42.10
C VAL A 272 -0.99 0.09 43.39
N GLN A 273 -1.98 -0.80 43.28
CA GLN A 273 -2.63 -1.40 44.43
C GLN A 273 -2.12 -2.83 44.56
N ALA A 274 -1.63 -3.20 45.73
CA ALA A 274 -1.23 -4.55 46.01
C ALA A 274 -2.50 -5.43 46.08
N ILE A 275 -2.60 -6.37 45.17
CA ILE A 275 -3.68 -7.35 45.11
C ILE A 275 -3.01 -8.72 45.15
N GLY A 276 -3.28 -9.55 46.16
CA GLY A 276 -2.86 -10.93 46.13
C GLY A 276 -2.06 -11.45 47.32
N ASP A 277 -1.53 -12.64 47.16
CA ASP A 277 -0.87 -13.46 48.16
C ASP A 277 0.56 -12.98 48.42
N GLU A 278 1.03 -13.07 49.65
CA GLU A 278 2.35 -12.55 50.10
C GLU A 278 3.56 -13.13 49.35
N GLN A 279 3.36 -14.16 48.53
CA GLN A 279 4.45 -14.89 47.89
C GLN A 279 4.71 -14.51 46.42
N ASN A 280 3.80 -13.78 45.79
CA ASN A 280 3.86 -13.52 44.36
C ASN A 280 4.05 -12.03 44.02
N GLY A 281 5.21 -11.68 43.52
CA GLY A 281 5.50 -10.34 43.04
C GLY A 281 4.89 -10.10 41.64
N TYR A 282 4.30 -8.91 41.44
CA TYR A 282 3.88 -8.45 40.13
C TYR A 282 5.00 -7.71 39.42
N LYS A 283 5.12 -7.95 38.13
CA LYS A 283 6.01 -7.18 37.26
C LYS A 283 5.22 -6.16 36.47
N LEU A 284 5.55 -4.89 36.61
CA LEU A 284 5.03 -3.81 35.77
C LEU A 284 6.00 -3.55 34.63
N ILE A 285 5.45 -3.50 33.41
CA ILE A 285 6.20 -3.18 32.21
C ILE A 285 5.61 -1.90 31.64
N PHE A 286 6.45 -0.89 31.46
CA PHE A 286 6.12 0.35 30.77
C PHE A 286 6.69 0.28 29.36
N LYS A 287 5.83 0.41 28.35
CA LYS A 287 6.21 0.39 26.93
C LYS A 287 5.79 1.67 26.24
#